data_a294c63aaa397b6cb945f196c643c1aa
#
_entry.id   a294c63aaa397b6cb945f196c643c1aa
#
_cell.length_a   1.000
_cell.length_b   1.000
_cell.length_c   1.000
_cell.angle_alpha   90.00
_cell.angle_beta   90.00
_cell.angle_gamma   90.00
#
_symmetry.space_group_name_H-M   'P 1'
#
loop_
_entity.id
_entity.type
_entity.pdbx_description
1 polymer ?
#
loop_
_entity_poly.entity_id
_entity_poly.type
_entity_poly.pdbx_seq_one_letter_code
_entity_poly.pdbx_strand_id
1 'polypeptide(L)'
;MSRSETMYGQPIATCVLGHIRHPEEVPRLLTRAYRFPLNSSRVPVGEPLLEVRDVSLRFGGITALSEVSFTVVQGHVHAVIGPNGAGKSSLLNCASGLYRPQAGQILLHSRDEHGAASTHDLAKLKPHRIARLGVARSFQNIELFSHLTLLENLMLGRHVHMRHGLLPSMVWFGPARNQEVRHREFVEEVIDLLQLQAFRNHHVGSLAYGIQKRVELGRALCVEPALLLLDEPMAGMNAEEKEDMARYILDVHELRGVSVMLIEHDMGVVMDISNRVSVLDFGRLIGDGTPDEVRANEAVVEAYLGAD
;
A
#
# COMPACT_ATOMS: atom_id res chain seq x y z
N MET A 1 -13.96 21.24 38.18
CA MET A 1 -12.66 21.46 37.53
C MET A 1 -12.27 20.18 36.82
N SER A 2 -12.62 20.07 35.55
CA SER A 2 -12.37 18.93 34.70
C SER A 2 -11.72 19.48 33.44
N ARG A 3 -10.47 19.09 33.19
CA ARG A 3 -9.77 19.45 31.95
C ARG A 3 -10.17 18.48 30.85
N SER A 4 -10.73 19.06 29.83
CA SER A 4 -10.98 18.49 28.52
C SER A 4 -9.69 17.97 27.88
N GLU A 5 -9.61 16.69 27.60
CA GLU A 5 -8.71 16.15 26.59
C GLU A 5 -9.48 16.07 25.25
N THR A 6 -9.33 17.13 24.47
CA THR A 6 -9.57 17.11 23.04
C THR A 6 -8.22 17.18 22.39
N MET A 7 -7.83 16.12 21.68
CA MET A 7 -7.00 16.24 20.48
C MET A 7 -6.83 14.90 19.82
N TYR A 8 -7.23 14.87 18.67
CA TYR A 8 -6.97 14.22 17.39
C TYR A 8 -8.26 13.82 16.70
N GLY A 9 -8.35 14.30 15.50
CA GLY A 9 -9.44 14.40 14.59
C GLY A 9 -10.43 13.24 14.60
N GLN A 10 -11.66 13.57 14.31
CA GLN A 10 -12.74 12.63 14.03
C GLN A 10 -12.24 11.57 13.06
N PRO A 11 -12.44 10.28 13.33
CA PRO A 11 -11.99 9.24 12.42
C PRO A 11 -12.68 9.40 11.07
N ILE A 12 -11.89 9.35 10.00
CA ILE A 12 -12.34 9.38 8.59
C ILE A 12 -13.43 8.33 8.32
N ALA A 13 -13.45 7.26 9.11
CA ALA A 13 -14.49 6.24 9.14
C ALA A 13 -15.93 6.77 9.23
N THR A 14 -16.14 7.99 9.73
CA THR A 14 -17.50 8.52 9.91
C THR A 14 -18.15 8.97 8.60
N CYS A 15 -17.36 9.31 7.58
CA CYS A 15 -17.91 9.76 6.28
C CYS A 15 -18.24 8.58 5.34
N VAL A 16 -17.40 7.55 5.32
CA VAL A 16 -17.63 6.33 4.51
C VAL A 16 -18.72 5.46 5.12
N LEU A 17 -18.84 5.42 6.47
CA LEU A 17 -19.85 4.65 7.20
C LEU A 17 -21.29 5.18 7.01
N GLY A 18 -21.47 6.40 6.55
CA GLY A 18 -22.81 6.99 6.29
C GLY A 18 -23.57 6.33 5.14
N HIS A 19 -22.90 5.57 4.27
CA HIS A 19 -23.50 4.89 3.12
C HIS A 19 -23.47 3.36 3.19
N ILE A 20 -22.85 2.77 4.24
CA ILE A 20 -22.76 1.32 4.40
C ILE A 20 -24.10 0.78 4.94
N ARG A 21 -24.80 -0.03 4.15
CA ARG A 21 -26.12 -0.60 4.48
C ARG A 21 -26.13 -1.67 5.57
N HIS A 22 -24.99 -2.10 6.11
CA HIS A 22 -24.88 -3.14 7.15
C HIS A 22 -23.98 -2.74 8.31
N PRO A 23 -24.45 -1.87 9.23
CA PRO A 23 -23.67 -1.44 10.40
C PRO A 23 -23.40 -2.56 11.42
N GLU A 24 -23.99 -3.76 11.27
CA GLU A 24 -23.87 -4.86 12.23
C GLU A 24 -22.58 -5.70 12.07
N GLU A 25 -21.89 -5.60 10.93
CA GLU A 25 -20.63 -6.37 10.69
C GLU A 25 -19.37 -5.64 11.17
N VAL A 26 -19.40 -4.33 11.27
CA VAL A 26 -18.29 -3.49 11.73
C VAL A 26 -17.77 -3.83 13.15
N PRO A 27 -18.63 -4.20 14.13
CA PRO A 27 -18.18 -4.48 15.49
C PRO A 27 -17.32 -5.73 15.64
N ARG A 28 -17.39 -6.69 14.72
CA ARG A 28 -16.65 -7.97 14.84
C ARG A 28 -15.17 -7.87 14.48
N LEU A 29 -14.81 -6.99 13.54
CA LEU A 29 -13.43 -6.78 13.14
C LEU A 29 -12.66 -5.93 14.18
N LEU A 30 -13.31 -4.93 14.76
CA LEU A 30 -12.71 -4.05 15.77
C LEU A 30 -12.42 -4.74 17.12
N THR A 31 -13.05 -5.89 17.39
CA THR A 31 -12.84 -6.64 18.65
C THR A 31 -11.78 -7.74 18.56
N ARG A 32 -11.29 -8.06 17.34
CA ARG A 32 -10.26 -9.07 17.17
C ARG A 32 -8.87 -8.42 17.26
N ALA A 33 -8.16 -8.65 18.36
CA ALA A 33 -6.74 -8.31 18.45
C ALA A 33 -5.96 -9.18 17.45
N TYR A 34 -5.47 -8.58 16.35
CA TYR A 34 -4.59 -9.27 15.43
C TYR A 34 -3.25 -9.56 16.11
N ARG A 35 -2.78 -10.78 15.94
CA ARG A 35 -1.58 -11.28 16.62
C ARG A 35 -0.29 -10.71 16.07
N PHE A 36 -0.31 -10.34 14.78
CA PHE A 36 0.87 -9.88 14.06
C PHE A 36 0.66 -8.46 13.54
N PRO A 37 1.46 -7.47 13.97
CA PRO A 37 1.47 -6.15 13.36
C PRO A 37 2.08 -6.22 11.95
N LEU A 38 1.56 -5.44 11.00
CA LEU A 38 2.11 -5.37 9.65
C LEU A 38 3.21 -4.31 9.52
N ASN A 39 3.16 -3.26 10.34
CA ASN A 39 4.13 -2.16 10.25
C ASN A 39 5.52 -2.57 10.74
N SER A 40 6.45 -2.75 9.83
CA SER A 40 7.83 -3.12 10.10
C SER A 40 8.79 -1.93 10.25
N SER A 41 8.37 -0.70 9.90
CA SER A 41 9.24 0.49 9.91
C SER A 41 9.57 0.98 11.31
N ARG A 42 8.63 0.81 12.25
CA ARG A 42 8.68 1.38 13.62
C ARG A 42 8.87 2.91 13.66
N VAL A 43 8.66 3.58 12.55
CA VAL A 43 8.61 5.04 12.50
C VAL A 43 7.32 5.48 13.22
N PRO A 44 7.37 6.48 14.11
CA PRO A 44 6.18 7.02 14.76
C PRO A 44 5.17 7.57 13.75
N VAL A 45 3.88 7.39 14.04
CA VAL A 45 2.80 8.01 13.25
C VAL A 45 2.99 9.53 13.22
N GLY A 46 2.85 10.11 12.04
CA GLY A 46 3.05 11.53 11.82
C GLY A 46 4.49 11.94 11.41
N GLU A 47 5.47 11.03 11.52
CA GLU A 47 6.82 11.27 11.01
C GLU A 47 6.99 10.88 9.54
N PRO A 48 7.96 11.44 8.79
CA PRO A 48 8.27 11.04 7.43
C PRO A 48 8.62 9.55 7.35
N LEU A 49 7.95 8.81 6.45
CA LEU A 49 8.25 7.42 6.14
C LEU A 49 9.00 7.30 4.82
N LEU A 50 8.52 7.97 3.76
CA LEU A 50 9.16 8.02 2.46
C LEU A 50 9.30 9.47 2.01
N GLU A 51 10.50 9.88 1.65
CA GLU A 51 10.74 11.18 1.05
C GLU A 51 11.22 11.03 -0.39
N VAL A 52 10.52 11.63 -1.31
CA VAL A 52 10.91 11.80 -2.71
C VAL A 52 11.53 13.17 -2.85
N ARG A 53 12.79 13.26 -3.28
CA ARG A 53 13.56 14.51 -3.37
C ARG A 53 14.12 14.70 -4.78
N ASP A 54 13.62 15.68 -5.50
CA ASP A 54 14.06 16.14 -6.83
C ASP A 54 14.23 15.01 -7.85
N VAL A 55 13.31 14.04 -7.80
CA VAL A 55 13.39 12.83 -8.63
C VAL A 55 13.09 13.17 -10.09
N SER A 56 14.05 12.84 -10.96
CA SER A 56 13.91 12.98 -12.40
C SER A 56 14.18 11.67 -13.12
N LEU A 57 13.28 11.33 -14.05
CA LEU A 57 13.34 10.10 -14.85
C LEU A 57 13.08 10.40 -16.32
N ARG A 58 13.96 9.88 -17.18
CA ARG A 58 13.84 10.01 -18.64
C ARG A 58 13.97 8.66 -19.33
N PHE A 59 13.21 8.49 -20.40
CA PHE A 59 13.31 7.36 -21.32
C PHE A 59 13.62 7.90 -22.71
N GLY A 60 14.87 7.76 -23.16
CA GLY A 60 15.31 8.37 -24.42
C GLY A 60 15.06 9.89 -24.42
N GLY A 61 14.22 10.39 -25.33
CA GLY A 61 13.85 11.80 -25.43
C GLY A 61 12.67 12.25 -24.54
N ILE A 62 11.99 11.31 -23.86
CA ILE A 62 10.78 11.59 -23.07
C ILE A 62 11.15 11.76 -21.60
N THR A 63 10.78 12.91 -21.01
CA THR A 63 10.88 13.12 -19.56
C THR A 63 9.61 12.61 -18.90
N ALA A 64 9.73 11.53 -18.10
CA ALA A 64 8.62 10.93 -17.38
C ALA A 64 8.42 11.56 -15.99
N LEU A 65 9.51 12.01 -15.34
CA LEU A 65 9.48 12.75 -14.07
C LEU A 65 10.51 13.88 -14.15
N SER A 66 10.17 15.05 -13.61
CA SER A 66 11.00 16.24 -13.60
C SER A 66 10.96 16.88 -12.21
N GLU A 67 12.03 16.69 -11.43
CA GLU A 67 12.25 17.31 -10.12
C GLU A 67 11.07 17.12 -9.14
N VAL A 68 10.49 15.90 -9.11
CA VAL A 68 9.35 15.58 -8.24
C VAL A 68 9.83 15.45 -6.80
N SER A 69 9.17 16.20 -5.89
CA SER A 69 9.49 16.21 -4.46
C SER A 69 8.21 16.22 -3.62
N PHE A 70 8.02 15.22 -2.75
CA PHE A 70 6.94 15.14 -1.76
C PHE A 70 7.30 14.16 -0.65
N THR A 71 6.49 14.11 0.41
CA THR A 71 6.71 13.22 1.56
C THR A 71 5.48 12.39 1.89
N VAL A 72 5.66 11.08 2.00
CA VAL A 72 4.66 10.17 2.57
C VAL A 72 4.92 10.03 4.06
N VAL A 73 3.91 10.33 4.86
CA VAL A 73 3.97 10.30 6.32
C VAL A 73 3.55 8.92 6.83
N GLN A 74 4.20 8.44 7.89
CA GLN A 74 3.83 7.19 8.55
C GLN A 74 2.41 7.32 9.12
N GLY A 75 1.58 6.30 8.85
CA GLY A 75 0.18 6.30 9.26
C GLY A 75 -0.71 7.17 8.38
N HIS A 76 -0.35 7.38 7.11
CA HIS A 76 -1.20 8.06 6.14
C HIS A 76 -1.51 7.18 4.93
N VAL A 77 -2.68 7.40 4.36
CA VAL A 77 -3.00 7.04 2.98
C VAL A 77 -2.66 8.27 2.11
N HIS A 78 -1.65 8.14 1.28
CA HIS A 78 -1.14 9.21 0.40
C HIS A 78 -1.48 8.86 -1.05
N ALA A 79 -2.39 9.60 -1.68
CA ALA A 79 -2.72 9.39 -3.08
C ALA A 79 -1.80 10.18 -4.02
N VAL A 80 -1.50 9.57 -5.17
CA VAL A 80 -0.84 10.23 -6.29
C VAL A 80 -1.78 10.18 -7.48
N ILE A 81 -2.27 11.34 -7.90
CA ILE A 81 -3.24 11.49 -8.98
C ILE A 81 -2.67 12.31 -10.14
N GLY A 82 -3.40 12.39 -11.23
CA GLY A 82 -3.02 13.16 -12.42
C GLY A 82 -3.54 12.53 -13.71
N PRO A 83 -3.50 13.22 -14.83
CA PRO A 83 -3.91 12.70 -16.14
C PRO A 83 -3.13 11.44 -16.56
N ASN A 84 -3.61 10.78 -17.61
CA ASN A 84 -2.88 9.67 -18.22
C ASN A 84 -1.55 10.17 -18.80
N GLY A 85 -0.46 9.46 -18.54
CA GLY A 85 0.88 9.89 -18.95
C GLY A 85 1.56 10.89 -18.01
N ALA A 86 0.93 11.33 -16.91
CA ALA A 86 1.51 12.28 -15.96
C ALA A 86 2.76 11.76 -15.19
N GLY A 87 3.10 10.47 -15.32
CA GLY A 87 4.29 9.89 -14.65
C GLY A 87 4.02 9.10 -13.38
N LYS A 88 2.76 8.93 -12.97
CA LYS A 88 2.36 8.26 -11.71
C LYS A 88 2.98 6.85 -11.55
N SER A 89 2.75 5.95 -12.49
CA SER A 89 3.30 4.58 -12.44
C SER A 89 4.84 4.59 -12.58
N SER A 90 5.42 5.58 -13.26
CA SER A 90 6.88 5.76 -13.32
C SER A 90 7.46 6.10 -11.95
N LEU A 91 6.76 6.92 -11.16
CA LEU A 91 7.13 7.24 -9.78
C LEU A 91 7.07 6.00 -8.88
N LEU A 92 5.97 5.22 -8.96
CA LEU A 92 5.87 3.94 -8.24
C LEU A 92 6.97 2.95 -8.64
N ASN A 93 7.29 2.89 -9.93
CA ASN A 93 8.38 2.06 -10.44
C ASN A 93 9.74 2.47 -9.87
N CYS A 94 9.97 3.77 -9.67
CA CYS A 94 11.16 4.26 -8.99
C CYS A 94 11.17 3.87 -7.49
N ALA A 95 10.05 4.06 -6.79
CA ALA A 95 9.94 3.72 -5.37
C ALA A 95 10.09 2.21 -5.09
N SER A 96 9.65 1.35 -6.02
CA SER A 96 9.81 -0.11 -5.94
C SER A 96 11.16 -0.64 -6.50
N GLY A 97 12.01 0.24 -7.04
CA GLY A 97 13.34 -0.11 -7.58
C GLY A 97 13.32 -0.80 -8.95
N LEU A 98 12.17 -0.79 -9.65
CA LEU A 98 12.05 -1.27 -11.02
C LEU A 98 12.71 -0.30 -12.01
N TYR A 99 12.57 1.00 -11.75
CA TYR A 99 13.27 2.05 -12.51
C TYR A 99 14.26 2.77 -11.62
N ARG A 100 15.37 3.21 -12.21
CA ARG A 100 16.36 4.04 -11.54
C ARG A 100 16.28 5.46 -12.10
N PRO A 101 15.92 6.45 -11.26
CA PRO A 101 15.94 7.85 -11.68
C PRO A 101 17.37 8.27 -11.98
N GLN A 102 17.54 9.20 -12.92
CA GLN A 102 18.82 9.77 -13.28
C GLN A 102 19.28 10.85 -12.28
N ALA A 103 18.33 11.50 -11.59
CA ALA A 103 18.62 12.48 -10.54
C ALA A 103 17.62 12.37 -9.40
N GLY A 104 17.99 12.91 -8.26
CA GLY A 104 17.20 12.89 -7.03
C GLY A 104 17.42 11.66 -6.16
N GLN A 105 16.63 11.54 -5.11
CA GLN A 105 16.70 10.48 -4.12
C GLN A 105 15.29 10.05 -3.69
N ILE A 106 15.15 8.78 -3.30
CA ILE A 106 13.94 8.25 -2.69
C ILE A 106 14.36 7.62 -1.38
N LEU A 107 14.10 8.33 -0.28
CA LEU A 107 14.58 7.99 1.04
C LEU A 107 13.49 7.30 1.86
N LEU A 108 13.72 6.05 2.25
CA LEU A 108 12.87 5.32 3.18
C LEU A 108 13.47 5.41 4.58
N HIS A 109 12.66 5.85 5.53
CA HIS A 109 13.04 5.92 6.94
C HIS A 109 12.54 4.68 7.68
N SER A 110 13.33 4.20 8.63
CA SER A 110 12.97 3.10 9.52
C SER A 110 13.68 3.24 10.86
N ARG A 111 13.18 2.52 11.89
CA ARG A 111 13.83 2.42 13.20
C ARG A 111 14.05 0.96 13.56
N ASP A 112 15.14 0.66 14.22
CA ASP A 112 15.42 -0.68 14.73
C ASP A 112 14.67 -0.95 16.06
N GLU A 113 14.89 -2.13 16.64
CA GLU A 113 14.27 -2.54 17.91
C GLU A 113 14.69 -1.66 19.09
N HIS A 114 15.79 -0.94 18.98
CA HIS A 114 16.33 -0.04 19.99
C HIS A 114 15.96 1.43 19.73
N GLY A 115 15.17 1.69 18.67
CA GLY A 115 14.74 3.03 18.26
C GLY A 115 15.77 3.81 17.45
N ALA A 116 16.91 3.21 17.09
CA ALA A 116 17.90 3.88 16.24
C ALA A 116 17.34 4.07 14.82
N ALA A 117 17.37 5.33 14.35
CA ALA A 117 16.89 5.68 13.03
C ALA A 117 17.86 5.26 11.93
N SER A 118 17.33 4.76 10.83
CA SER A 118 18.08 4.49 9.62
C SER A 118 17.35 5.02 8.39
N THR A 119 18.11 5.42 7.37
CA THR A 119 17.58 5.96 6.13
C THR A 119 18.21 5.22 4.96
N HIS A 120 17.37 4.75 4.03
CA HIS A 120 17.78 3.97 2.88
C HIS A 120 17.35 4.68 1.58
N ASP A 121 18.31 4.93 0.69
CA ASP A 121 18.02 5.46 -0.64
C ASP A 121 17.57 4.32 -1.56
N LEU A 122 16.26 4.22 -1.80
CA LEU A 122 15.64 3.16 -2.60
C LEU A 122 16.10 3.20 -4.06
N ALA A 123 16.44 4.38 -4.59
CA ALA A 123 16.94 4.54 -5.96
C ALA A 123 18.23 3.75 -6.23
N LYS A 124 18.98 3.41 -5.18
CA LYS A 124 20.24 2.64 -5.24
C LYS A 124 20.05 1.16 -4.96
N LEU A 125 18.87 0.74 -4.52
CA LEU A 125 18.63 -0.63 -4.09
C LEU A 125 17.97 -1.46 -5.20
N LYS A 126 18.11 -2.78 -5.10
CA LYS A 126 17.39 -3.74 -5.94
C LYS A 126 16.01 -4.05 -5.34
N PRO A 127 14.98 -4.38 -6.15
CA PRO A 127 13.61 -4.62 -5.67
C PRO A 127 13.51 -5.60 -4.47
N HIS A 128 14.26 -6.71 -4.49
CA HIS A 128 14.22 -7.68 -3.39
C HIS A 128 14.78 -7.14 -2.06
N ARG A 129 15.68 -6.13 -2.10
CA ARG A 129 16.15 -5.43 -0.89
C ARG A 129 15.12 -4.44 -0.38
N ILE A 130 14.45 -3.75 -1.30
CA ILE A 130 13.35 -2.83 -0.99
C ILE A 130 12.21 -3.57 -0.32
N ALA A 131 11.82 -4.74 -0.83
CA ALA A 131 10.81 -5.59 -0.20
C ALA A 131 11.20 -6.01 1.23
N ARG A 132 12.49 -6.32 1.48
CA ARG A 132 12.99 -6.64 2.83
C ARG A 132 12.99 -5.45 3.80
N LEU A 133 12.98 -4.24 3.29
CA LEU A 133 12.84 -3.02 4.09
C LEU A 133 11.37 -2.69 4.41
N GLY A 134 10.43 -3.56 4.01
CA GLY A 134 9.02 -3.38 4.28
C GLY A 134 8.29 -2.49 3.26
N VAL A 135 8.76 -2.39 2.03
CA VAL A 135 7.99 -1.78 0.94
C VAL A 135 7.42 -2.89 0.07
N ALA A 136 6.10 -3.06 0.08
CA ALA A 136 5.40 -3.99 -0.80
C ALA A 136 4.65 -3.23 -1.89
N ARG A 137 4.47 -3.89 -3.03
CA ARG A 137 3.75 -3.34 -4.19
C ARG A 137 2.71 -4.33 -4.69
N SER A 138 1.50 -3.83 -5.01
CA SER A 138 0.59 -4.49 -5.95
C SER A 138 0.91 -4.05 -7.37
N PHE A 139 0.65 -4.91 -8.34
CA PHE A 139 0.88 -4.60 -9.75
C PHE A 139 -0.44 -4.20 -10.42
N GLN A 140 -0.39 -3.35 -11.44
CA GLN A 140 -1.55 -2.94 -12.21
C GLN A 140 -2.25 -4.13 -12.88
N ASN A 141 -1.48 -5.09 -13.40
CA ASN A 141 -2.00 -6.35 -13.91
C ASN A 141 -1.88 -7.44 -12.84
N ILE A 142 -2.89 -8.30 -12.74
CA ILE A 142 -2.90 -9.41 -11.79
C ILE A 142 -1.75 -10.38 -12.10
N GLU A 143 -0.70 -10.33 -11.28
CA GLU A 143 0.46 -11.21 -11.37
C GLU A 143 0.36 -12.39 -10.38
N LEU A 144 -0.82 -13.01 -10.30
CA LEU A 144 -1.03 -14.19 -9.49
C LEU A 144 -0.75 -15.47 -10.27
N PHE A 145 -0.28 -16.48 -9.55
CA PHE A 145 -0.11 -17.81 -10.12
C PHE A 145 -1.47 -18.50 -10.24
N SER A 146 -2.07 -18.46 -11.43
CA SER A 146 -3.44 -18.93 -11.71
C SER A 146 -3.68 -20.40 -11.35
N HIS A 147 -2.63 -21.22 -11.41
CA HIS A 147 -2.68 -22.66 -11.11
C HIS A 147 -2.51 -22.98 -9.62
N LEU A 148 -2.09 -22.01 -8.81
CA LEU A 148 -1.99 -22.16 -7.37
C LEU A 148 -3.30 -21.77 -6.70
N THR A 149 -3.56 -22.35 -5.54
CA THR A 149 -4.65 -21.94 -4.68
C THR A 149 -4.41 -20.54 -4.10
N LEU A 150 -5.46 -19.91 -3.57
CA LEU A 150 -5.37 -18.65 -2.87
C LEU A 150 -4.35 -18.73 -1.73
N LEU A 151 -4.46 -19.77 -0.88
CA LEU A 151 -3.53 -19.97 0.24
C LEU A 151 -2.07 -20.06 -0.24
N GLU A 152 -1.79 -20.82 -1.30
CA GLU A 152 -0.45 -20.97 -1.86
C GLU A 152 0.08 -19.64 -2.42
N ASN A 153 -0.75 -18.85 -3.12
CA ASN A 153 -0.38 -17.52 -3.60
C ASN A 153 0.02 -16.57 -2.45
N LEU A 154 -0.74 -16.58 -1.35
CA LEU A 154 -0.40 -15.77 -0.17
C LEU A 154 0.88 -16.27 0.52
N MET A 155 1.06 -17.59 0.61
CA MET A 155 2.28 -18.18 1.17
C MET A 155 3.54 -17.80 0.37
N LEU A 156 3.45 -17.60 -0.95
CA LEU A 156 4.56 -17.07 -1.75
C LEU A 156 5.00 -15.68 -1.29
N GLY A 157 4.06 -14.81 -0.88
CA GLY A 157 4.39 -13.51 -0.28
C GLY A 157 5.26 -13.63 0.98
N ARG A 158 5.11 -14.71 1.75
CA ARG A 158 5.94 -14.98 2.94
C ARG A 158 7.38 -15.38 2.65
N HIS A 159 7.71 -15.71 1.39
CA HIS A 159 9.05 -16.18 1.02
C HIS A 159 10.16 -15.16 1.35
N VAL A 160 9.84 -13.86 1.38
CA VAL A 160 10.77 -12.78 1.76
C VAL A 160 11.31 -12.97 3.19
N HIS A 161 10.49 -13.57 4.07
CA HIS A 161 10.82 -13.81 5.49
C HIS A 161 11.38 -15.21 5.77
N MET A 162 11.37 -16.11 4.77
CA MET A 162 11.92 -17.46 4.94
C MET A 162 13.46 -17.41 4.87
N ARG A 163 14.09 -17.65 6.01
CA ARG A 163 15.55 -17.74 6.13
C ARG A 163 16.00 -19.20 6.03
N HIS A 164 15.94 -19.83 4.86
CA HIS A 164 16.44 -21.19 4.71
C HIS A 164 17.57 -21.28 3.70
N GLY A 165 18.77 -21.69 4.21
CA GLY A 165 19.78 -22.36 3.39
C GLY A 165 19.30 -23.79 3.07
N LEU A 166 19.85 -24.39 2.01
CA LEU A 166 19.48 -25.73 1.52
C LEU A 166 19.62 -26.86 2.57
N LEU A 167 20.42 -26.68 3.62
CA LEU A 167 20.70 -27.70 4.65
C LEU A 167 19.58 -27.89 5.70
N PRO A 168 18.88 -26.83 6.23
CA PRO A 168 17.79 -27.01 7.19
C PRO A 168 16.50 -27.60 6.61
N SER A 169 16.27 -27.48 5.29
CA SER A 169 15.05 -28.00 4.65
C SER A 169 15.04 -29.53 4.50
N MET A 170 16.17 -30.21 4.65
CA MET A 170 16.25 -31.67 4.65
C MET A 170 15.84 -32.32 5.98
N VAL A 171 15.76 -31.57 7.08
CA VAL A 171 15.38 -32.09 8.40
C VAL A 171 14.07 -31.45 8.82
N TRP A 172 12.96 -32.11 8.55
CA TRP A 172 11.58 -31.68 8.82
C TRP A 172 11.20 -31.64 10.31
N PHE A 173 12.15 -31.51 11.23
CA PHE A 173 11.93 -31.52 12.67
C PHE A 173 12.44 -30.24 13.36
N GLY A 174 11.61 -29.67 14.28
CA GLY A 174 11.99 -28.61 15.19
C GLY A 174 11.76 -27.17 14.68
N PRO A 175 12.76 -26.31 14.60
CA PRO A 175 12.60 -24.87 14.35
C PRO A 175 11.94 -24.51 13.01
N ALA A 176 12.15 -25.32 11.96
CA ALA A 176 11.58 -25.12 10.64
C ALA A 176 10.04 -25.27 10.65
N ARG A 177 9.53 -26.27 11.38
CA ARG A 177 8.08 -26.49 11.52
C ARG A 177 7.41 -25.32 12.27
N ASN A 178 8.02 -24.84 13.35
CA ASN A 178 7.49 -23.72 14.11
C ASN A 178 7.46 -22.42 13.29
N GLN A 179 8.43 -22.23 12.41
CA GLN A 179 8.45 -21.08 11.50
C GLN A 179 7.36 -21.18 10.43
N GLU A 180 7.17 -22.35 9.83
CA GLU A 180 6.09 -22.59 8.84
C GLU A 180 4.72 -22.38 9.48
N VAL A 181 4.48 -22.89 10.70
CA VAL A 181 3.23 -22.67 11.43
C VAL A 181 2.97 -21.18 11.64
N ARG A 182 3.97 -20.39 12.06
CA ARG A 182 3.82 -18.93 12.22
C ARG A 182 3.51 -18.23 10.90
N HIS A 183 4.16 -18.62 9.80
CA HIS A 183 3.86 -18.05 8.49
C HIS A 183 2.45 -18.37 8.06
N ARG A 184 1.98 -19.58 8.34
CA ARG A 184 0.61 -19.99 8.03
C ARG A 184 -0.42 -19.26 8.89
N GLU A 185 -0.18 -19.12 10.19
CA GLU A 185 -1.03 -18.34 11.09
C GLU A 185 -1.17 -16.89 10.60
N PHE A 186 -0.06 -16.27 10.17
CA PHE A 186 -0.06 -14.92 9.61
C PHE A 186 -0.91 -14.83 8.33
N VAL A 187 -0.75 -15.79 7.42
CA VAL A 187 -1.52 -15.82 6.17
C VAL A 187 -3.02 -16.01 6.45
N GLU A 188 -3.39 -16.83 7.44
CA GLU A 188 -4.79 -16.97 7.85
C GLU A 188 -5.36 -15.66 8.41
N GLU A 189 -4.58 -14.85 9.15
CA GLU A 189 -5.01 -13.51 9.56
C GLU A 189 -5.24 -12.56 8.38
N VAL A 190 -4.40 -12.65 7.33
CA VAL A 190 -4.60 -11.87 6.10
C VAL A 190 -5.85 -12.34 5.35
N ILE A 191 -6.09 -13.66 5.27
CA ILE A 191 -7.31 -14.24 4.69
C ILE A 191 -8.54 -13.73 5.43
N ASP A 192 -8.50 -13.72 6.75
CA ASP A 192 -9.58 -13.20 7.59
C ASP A 192 -9.82 -11.70 7.37
N LEU A 193 -8.75 -10.90 7.35
CA LEU A 193 -8.81 -9.45 7.15
C LEU A 193 -9.48 -9.08 5.83
N LEU A 194 -9.15 -9.81 4.77
CA LEU A 194 -9.66 -9.56 3.42
C LEU A 194 -10.93 -10.38 3.10
N GLN A 195 -11.54 -11.07 4.09
CA GLN A 195 -12.74 -11.89 3.94
C GLN A 195 -12.63 -12.91 2.78
N LEU A 196 -11.51 -13.64 2.74
CA LEU A 196 -11.19 -14.59 1.68
C LEU A 196 -11.35 -16.06 2.09
N GLN A 197 -11.91 -16.35 3.27
CA GLN A 197 -11.97 -17.68 3.88
C GLN A 197 -12.66 -18.72 2.97
N ALA A 198 -13.76 -18.33 2.31
CA ALA A 198 -14.52 -19.22 1.43
C ALA A 198 -13.71 -19.68 0.20
N PHE A 199 -12.70 -18.90 -0.20
CA PHE A 199 -11.93 -19.11 -1.42
C PHE A 199 -10.54 -19.71 -1.19
N ARG A 200 -10.15 -19.96 0.07
CA ARG A 200 -8.76 -20.32 0.46
C ARG A 200 -8.16 -21.48 -0.35
N ASN A 201 -8.96 -22.48 -0.68
CA ASN A 201 -8.53 -23.69 -1.41
C ASN A 201 -8.86 -23.66 -2.90
N HIS A 202 -9.42 -22.56 -3.41
CA HIS A 202 -9.73 -22.41 -4.82
C HIS A 202 -8.51 -21.94 -5.60
N HIS A 203 -8.34 -22.45 -6.83
CA HIS A 203 -7.33 -21.93 -7.75
C HIS A 203 -7.66 -20.49 -8.12
N VAL A 204 -6.67 -19.62 -8.02
CA VAL A 204 -6.88 -18.18 -8.21
C VAL A 204 -7.42 -17.85 -9.61
N GLY A 205 -6.98 -18.59 -10.64
CA GLY A 205 -7.47 -18.41 -12.00
C GLY A 205 -8.96 -18.67 -12.20
N SER A 206 -9.63 -19.36 -11.27
CA SER A 206 -11.09 -19.62 -11.32
C SER A 206 -11.92 -18.60 -10.55
N LEU A 207 -11.30 -17.67 -9.84
CA LEU A 207 -11.98 -16.68 -9.03
C LEU A 207 -12.45 -15.47 -9.86
N ALA A 208 -13.52 -14.83 -9.42
CA ALA A 208 -13.95 -13.56 -10.00
C ALA A 208 -12.85 -12.49 -9.87
N TYR A 209 -12.84 -11.52 -10.80
CA TYR A 209 -11.79 -10.51 -10.90
C TYR A 209 -11.59 -9.72 -9.59
N GLY A 210 -12.65 -9.25 -8.94
CA GLY A 210 -12.59 -8.54 -7.68
C GLY A 210 -11.97 -9.39 -6.55
N ILE A 211 -12.23 -10.72 -6.53
CA ILE A 211 -11.58 -11.62 -5.58
C ILE A 211 -10.09 -11.76 -5.88
N GLN A 212 -9.71 -11.89 -7.16
CA GLN A 212 -8.29 -11.95 -7.56
C GLN A 212 -7.53 -10.69 -7.11
N LYS A 213 -8.11 -9.49 -7.27
CA LYS A 213 -7.54 -8.23 -6.79
C LYS A 213 -7.37 -8.20 -5.27
N ARG A 214 -8.31 -8.76 -4.50
CA ARG A 214 -8.16 -8.93 -3.04
C ARG A 214 -7.02 -9.90 -2.69
N VAL A 215 -6.86 -10.99 -3.45
CA VAL A 215 -5.72 -11.92 -3.26
C VAL A 215 -4.39 -11.24 -3.56
N GLU A 216 -4.33 -10.38 -4.57
CA GLU A 216 -3.14 -9.59 -4.88
C GLU A 216 -2.75 -8.65 -3.74
N LEU A 217 -3.73 -7.91 -3.18
CA LEU A 217 -3.56 -7.10 -1.98
C LEU A 217 -3.05 -7.97 -0.81
N GLY A 218 -3.67 -9.12 -0.57
CA GLY A 218 -3.27 -10.07 0.47
C GLY A 218 -1.83 -10.56 0.30
N ARG A 219 -1.40 -10.85 -0.92
CA ARG A 219 -0.02 -11.27 -1.20
C ARG A 219 0.98 -10.16 -0.87
N ALA A 220 0.64 -8.90 -1.18
CA ALA A 220 1.47 -7.75 -0.80
C ALA A 220 1.53 -7.57 0.72
N LEU A 221 0.42 -7.79 1.44
CA LEU A 221 0.39 -7.75 2.91
C LEU A 221 1.23 -8.85 3.55
N CYS A 222 1.36 -10.01 2.90
CA CYS A 222 2.19 -11.10 3.40
C CYS A 222 3.69 -10.78 3.46
N VAL A 223 4.15 -9.68 2.89
CA VAL A 223 5.51 -9.13 3.07
C VAL A 223 5.68 -8.39 4.41
N GLU A 224 4.63 -8.19 5.20
CA GLU A 224 4.61 -7.33 6.42
C GLU A 224 5.07 -5.88 6.12
N PRO A 225 4.38 -5.19 5.21
CA PRO A 225 4.87 -3.90 4.76
C PRO A 225 4.72 -2.81 5.81
N ALA A 226 5.69 -1.88 5.85
CA ALA A 226 5.54 -0.56 6.45
C ALA A 226 4.85 0.40 5.47
N LEU A 227 5.19 0.26 4.17
CA LEU A 227 4.64 1.04 3.07
C LEU A 227 4.10 0.10 1.99
N LEU A 228 2.83 0.26 1.68
CA LEU A 228 2.13 -0.46 0.62
C LEU A 228 1.94 0.47 -0.59
N LEU A 229 2.51 0.08 -1.73
CA LEU A 229 2.39 0.79 -3.00
C LEU A 229 1.29 0.13 -3.83
N LEU A 230 0.19 0.84 -4.08
CA LEU A 230 -0.97 0.37 -4.84
C LEU A 230 -1.08 1.13 -6.17
N ASP A 231 -1.08 0.40 -7.27
CA ASP A 231 -1.18 0.94 -8.64
C ASP A 231 -2.54 0.55 -9.23
N GLU A 232 -3.50 1.46 -9.20
CA GLU A 232 -4.87 1.29 -9.69
C GLU A 232 -5.55 0.02 -9.15
N PRO A 233 -5.60 -0.20 -7.82
CA PRO A 233 -6.13 -1.44 -7.25
C PRO A 233 -7.60 -1.66 -7.56
N MET A 234 -8.36 -0.61 -7.91
CA MET A 234 -9.80 -0.66 -8.17
C MET A 234 -10.14 -0.65 -9.67
N ALA A 235 -9.12 -0.63 -10.55
CA ALA A 235 -9.35 -0.64 -12.00
C ALA A 235 -10.12 -1.89 -12.44
N GLY A 236 -11.15 -1.70 -13.27
CA GLY A 236 -11.97 -2.79 -13.80
C GLY A 236 -13.03 -3.35 -12.84
N MET A 237 -13.18 -2.78 -11.65
CA MET A 237 -14.19 -3.14 -10.65
C MET A 237 -15.50 -2.35 -10.86
N ASN A 238 -16.63 -2.96 -10.49
CA ASN A 238 -17.90 -2.26 -10.38
C ASN A 238 -17.94 -1.38 -9.11
N ALA A 239 -18.99 -0.57 -8.91
CA ALA A 239 -19.08 0.38 -7.80
C ALA A 239 -19.01 -0.31 -6.42
N GLU A 240 -19.72 -1.43 -6.22
CA GLU A 240 -19.74 -2.19 -4.97
C GLU A 240 -18.37 -2.79 -4.66
N GLU A 241 -17.72 -3.38 -5.67
CA GLU A 241 -16.36 -3.93 -5.53
C GLU A 241 -15.32 -2.85 -5.20
N LYS A 242 -15.47 -1.62 -5.74
CA LYS A 242 -14.60 -0.48 -5.42
C LYS A 242 -14.78 -0.02 -3.97
N GLU A 243 -16.02 0.10 -3.50
CA GLU A 243 -16.32 0.43 -2.10
C GLU A 243 -15.73 -0.61 -1.15
N ASP A 244 -15.89 -1.89 -1.46
CA ASP A 244 -15.29 -2.98 -0.69
C ASP A 244 -13.76 -2.89 -0.67
N MET A 245 -13.12 -2.65 -1.82
CA MET A 245 -11.66 -2.52 -1.90
C MET A 245 -11.15 -1.31 -1.11
N ALA A 246 -11.84 -0.17 -1.19
CA ALA A 246 -11.53 1.03 -0.41
C ALA A 246 -11.58 0.71 1.10
N ARG A 247 -12.62 -0.01 1.54
CA ARG A 247 -12.75 -0.46 2.92
C ARG A 247 -11.59 -1.38 3.34
N TYR A 248 -11.20 -2.37 2.52
CA TYR A 248 -10.05 -3.23 2.84
C TYR A 248 -8.75 -2.45 2.95
N ILE A 249 -8.54 -1.43 2.09
CA ILE A 249 -7.36 -0.55 2.17
C ILE A 249 -7.37 0.23 3.49
N LEU A 250 -8.52 0.77 3.90
CA LEU A 250 -8.67 1.47 5.18
C LEU A 250 -8.48 0.51 6.37
N ASP A 251 -9.06 -0.69 6.34
CA ASP A 251 -8.88 -1.71 7.39
C ASP A 251 -7.40 -2.08 7.56
N VAL A 252 -6.68 -2.27 6.45
CA VAL A 252 -5.23 -2.52 6.48
C VAL A 252 -4.47 -1.35 7.10
N HIS A 253 -4.82 -0.14 6.72
CA HIS A 253 -4.20 1.09 7.23
C HIS A 253 -4.48 1.27 8.73
N GLU A 254 -5.75 1.25 9.15
CA GLU A 254 -6.16 1.56 10.52
C GLU A 254 -5.85 0.44 11.51
N LEU A 255 -6.12 -0.83 11.13
CA LEU A 255 -5.99 -1.98 12.03
C LEU A 255 -4.56 -2.52 12.10
N ARG A 256 -3.74 -2.27 11.09
CA ARG A 256 -2.39 -2.83 10.96
C ARG A 256 -1.28 -1.78 10.95
N GLY A 257 -1.62 -0.49 10.93
CA GLY A 257 -0.66 0.62 10.93
C GLY A 257 0.19 0.72 9.67
N VAL A 258 -0.29 0.15 8.54
CA VAL A 258 0.41 0.21 7.26
C VAL A 258 0.17 1.57 6.62
N SER A 259 1.23 2.25 6.17
CA SER A 259 1.08 3.44 5.33
C SER A 259 0.84 3.01 3.88
N VAL A 260 0.00 3.75 3.18
CA VAL A 260 -0.37 3.43 1.80
C VAL A 260 0.00 4.58 0.88
N MET A 261 0.66 4.28 -0.24
CA MET A 261 0.79 5.17 -1.37
C MET A 261 -0.04 4.61 -2.52
N LEU A 262 -1.07 5.34 -2.93
CA LEU A 262 -2.14 4.91 -3.82
C LEU A 262 -2.12 5.70 -5.12
N ILE A 263 -2.12 5.03 -6.28
CA ILE A 263 -2.49 5.63 -7.56
C ILE A 263 -3.89 5.20 -7.90
N GLU A 264 -4.79 6.14 -8.13
CA GLU A 264 -6.17 5.90 -8.55
C GLU A 264 -6.70 7.02 -9.45
N HIS A 265 -7.72 6.68 -10.24
CA HIS A 265 -8.40 7.62 -11.15
C HIS A 265 -9.78 8.02 -10.63
N ASP A 266 -10.36 7.26 -9.73
CA ASP A 266 -11.66 7.55 -9.12
C ASP A 266 -11.49 8.63 -8.03
N MET A 267 -11.76 9.89 -8.44
CA MET A 267 -11.58 11.05 -7.55
C MET A 267 -12.46 10.98 -6.31
N GLY A 268 -13.65 10.38 -6.41
CA GLY A 268 -14.54 10.20 -5.26
C GLY A 268 -13.83 9.37 -4.18
N VAL A 269 -13.39 8.17 -4.56
CA VAL A 269 -12.68 7.27 -3.64
C VAL A 269 -11.40 7.90 -3.12
N VAL A 270 -10.58 8.52 -3.99
CA VAL A 270 -9.31 9.16 -3.58
C VAL A 270 -9.54 10.20 -2.50
N MET A 271 -10.52 11.10 -2.71
CA MET A 271 -10.79 12.19 -1.77
C MET A 271 -11.40 11.70 -0.45
N ASP A 272 -12.10 10.56 -0.48
CA ASP A 272 -12.73 9.99 0.72
C ASP A 272 -11.76 9.24 1.62
N ILE A 273 -10.74 8.54 1.04
CA ILE A 273 -9.86 7.69 1.84
C ILE A 273 -8.46 8.26 2.10
N SER A 274 -8.06 9.34 1.41
CA SER A 274 -6.70 9.85 1.49
C SER A 274 -6.53 10.93 2.55
N ASN A 275 -5.41 10.86 3.28
CA ASN A 275 -4.99 11.94 4.20
C ASN A 275 -4.29 13.07 3.43
N ARG A 276 -3.59 12.74 2.36
CA ARG A 276 -2.83 13.65 1.52
C ARG A 276 -2.86 13.23 0.06
N VAL A 277 -2.87 14.20 -0.84
CA VAL A 277 -2.93 13.98 -2.29
C VAL A 277 -1.84 14.79 -2.96
N SER A 278 -0.99 14.11 -3.74
CA SER A 278 -0.02 14.74 -4.65
C SER A 278 -0.53 14.64 -6.09
N VAL A 279 -0.49 15.74 -6.81
CA VAL A 279 -0.98 15.82 -8.20
C VAL A 279 0.19 15.97 -9.15
N LEU A 280 0.30 15.01 -10.08
CA LEU A 280 1.30 15.05 -11.15
C LEU A 280 0.65 15.47 -12.46
N ASP A 281 1.35 16.33 -13.20
CA ASP A 281 1.04 16.65 -14.59
C ASP A 281 2.33 16.74 -15.40
N PHE A 282 2.39 16.09 -16.55
CA PHE A 282 3.59 15.99 -17.42
C PHE A 282 4.90 15.74 -16.67
N GLY A 283 4.85 14.86 -15.65
CA GLY A 283 6.00 14.49 -14.84
C GLY A 283 6.40 15.50 -13.76
N ARG A 284 5.60 16.53 -13.51
CA ARG A 284 5.84 17.56 -12.50
C ARG A 284 4.78 17.52 -11.40
N LEU A 285 5.16 17.88 -10.20
CA LEU A 285 4.23 18.06 -9.10
C LEU A 285 3.58 19.45 -9.23
N ILE A 286 2.24 19.47 -9.44
CA ILE A 286 1.47 20.72 -9.58
C ILE A 286 0.61 21.03 -8.35
N GLY A 287 0.44 20.07 -7.45
CA GLY A 287 -0.28 20.24 -6.20
C GLY A 287 0.11 19.15 -5.20
N ASP A 288 0.16 19.50 -3.91
CA ASP A 288 0.41 18.57 -2.81
C ASP A 288 -0.24 19.13 -1.52
N GLY A 289 -1.25 18.45 -1.01
CA GLY A 289 -2.02 18.91 0.14
C GLY A 289 -3.06 17.92 0.63
N THR A 290 -3.92 18.37 1.51
CA THR A 290 -5.14 17.64 1.89
C THR A 290 -6.10 17.55 0.69
N PRO A 291 -7.06 16.61 0.68
CA PRO A 291 -8.07 16.54 -0.37
C PRO A 291 -8.76 17.87 -0.65
N ASP A 292 -9.11 18.64 0.38
CA ASP A 292 -9.78 19.94 0.23
C ASP A 292 -8.87 21.00 -0.37
N GLU A 293 -7.59 21.06 0.03
CA GLU A 293 -6.58 21.97 -0.54
C GLU A 293 -6.36 21.66 -2.03
N VAL A 294 -6.30 20.40 -2.40
CA VAL A 294 -6.10 19.97 -3.80
C VAL A 294 -7.32 20.29 -4.66
N ARG A 295 -8.55 20.12 -4.13
CA ARG A 295 -9.80 20.51 -4.83
C ARG A 295 -9.87 22.01 -5.11
N ALA A 296 -9.32 22.83 -4.23
CA ALA A 296 -9.33 24.30 -4.34
C ALA A 296 -8.17 24.84 -5.20
N ASN A 297 -7.22 24.01 -5.61
CA ASN A 297 -6.05 24.43 -6.37
C ASN A 297 -6.39 24.64 -7.84
N GLU A 298 -6.30 25.88 -8.33
CA GLU A 298 -6.63 26.25 -9.71
C GLU A 298 -5.78 25.49 -10.74
N ALA A 299 -4.48 25.28 -10.49
CA ALA A 299 -3.60 24.54 -11.41
C ALA A 299 -4.03 23.06 -11.55
N VAL A 300 -4.55 22.46 -10.46
CA VAL A 300 -5.08 21.10 -10.48
C VAL A 300 -6.37 21.04 -11.27
N VAL A 301 -7.28 21.99 -11.04
CA VAL A 301 -8.56 22.07 -11.77
C VAL A 301 -8.32 22.25 -13.26
N GLU A 302 -7.39 23.12 -13.66
CA GLU A 302 -7.04 23.35 -15.06
C GLU A 302 -6.44 22.10 -15.73
N ALA A 303 -5.56 21.38 -15.04
CA ALA A 303 -4.95 20.14 -15.56
C ALA A 303 -5.98 19.04 -15.83
N TYR A 304 -7.08 18.98 -15.06
CA TYR A 304 -8.15 18.02 -15.28
C TYR A 304 -9.21 18.49 -16.28
N LEU A 305 -9.50 19.81 -16.37
CA LEU A 305 -10.45 20.37 -17.32
C LEU A 305 -9.84 20.56 -18.72
N GLY A 306 -8.53 20.71 -18.84
CA GLY A 306 -7.83 20.87 -20.11
C GLY A 306 -7.46 19.54 -20.77
N ALA A 307 -7.82 18.40 -20.20
CA ALA A 307 -7.50 17.07 -20.70
C ALA A 307 -8.62 16.43 -21.56
N ASP A 308 -9.70 17.18 -21.87
CA ASP A 308 -10.81 16.78 -22.77
C ASP A 308 -10.56 17.10 -24.23
#